data_a655469e01fa2ce87f67b7691f88acf3
#
_entry.id   a655469e01fa2ce87f67b7691f88acf3
#
_cell.length_a   1.000
_cell.length_b   1.000
_cell.length_c   1.000
_cell.angle_alpha   90.00
_cell.angle_beta   90.00
_cell.angle_gamma   90.00
#
_symmetry.space_group_name_H-M   'P 1'
#
loop_
_entity.id
_entity.type
_entity.pdbx_description
1 polymer ?
#
loop_
_entity_poly.entity_id
_entity_poly.type
_entity_poly.pdbx_seq_one_letter_code
_entity_poly.pdbx_strand_id
1 'polypeptide(L)'
;MNKLILLCGLPGVGKSTAAKRFISNDDNAIWLSSDVLREEMWGDVNDQKNAPAIFQEMNKRAVAALNEHKTVIYDATNLRADKRKATLQEITRAVKPACSDFQAWCYIVVCSITECKRRQFDRERVVPDEVIDRMARNFQIPWYNEGWDYIGIIETGPMQDLAKEHRRALDTPHDNPHHSMSIGAHCAAACAEMRKLLHEHKEFSGYAEILTEAAYQHDIGKRKTKSFVNSKGITTDVAHYYSHESVSAYLWLSGDQSSDWNLSDRLAIGLLIQWHMQPYFLKEETEEETVKWFTKKGFDETLGRSIWLLHLADKEAH
;
A
#
# COMPACT_ATOMS: atom_id res chain seq x y z
N MET A 1 16.34 -16.39 -16.62
CA MET A 1 16.67 -15.04 -16.09
C MET A 1 16.33 -15.05 -14.61
N ASN A 2 17.28 -14.73 -13.74
CA ASN A 2 17.11 -14.68 -12.29
C ASN A 2 16.29 -13.43 -11.88
N LYS A 3 15.72 -13.46 -10.67
CA LYS A 3 14.82 -12.43 -10.19
C LYS A 3 15.13 -12.03 -8.75
N LEU A 4 14.94 -10.77 -8.45
CA LEU A 4 14.72 -10.30 -7.09
C LEU A 4 13.22 -10.14 -6.88
N ILE A 5 12.60 -11.02 -6.12
CA ILE A 5 11.15 -11.01 -5.81
C ILE A 5 10.96 -10.48 -4.40
N LEU A 6 10.51 -9.25 -4.27
CA LEU A 6 10.22 -8.64 -2.98
C LEU A 6 8.74 -8.84 -2.63
N LEU A 7 8.47 -9.35 -1.42
CA LEU A 7 7.12 -9.48 -0.89
C LEU A 7 6.77 -8.27 -0.03
N CYS A 8 5.62 -7.66 -0.29
CA CYS A 8 5.08 -6.51 0.44
C CYS A 8 3.73 -6.89 1.08
N GLY A 9 3.53 -6.64 2.38
CA GLY A 9 2.25 -6.90 3.04
C GLY A 9 2.33 -6.96 4.56
N LEU A 10 1.17 -6.94 5.22
CA LEU A 10 1.03 -6.92 6.68
C LEU A 10 1.56 -8.21 7.34
N PRO A 11 1.88 -8.19 8.65
CA PRO A 11 2.10 -9.42 9.41
C PRO A 11 0.86 -10.32 9.36
N GLY A 12 1.05 -11.64 9.24
CA GLY A 12 -0.08 -12.59 9.14
C GLY A 12 -0.73 -12.68 7.75
N VAL A 13 -0.36 -11.83 6.80
CA VAL A 13 -0.96 -11.83 5.45
C VAL A 13 -0.62 -13.07 4.59
N GLY A 14 0.38 -13.88 4.98
CA GLY A 14 0.77 -15.10 4.24
C GLY A 14 1.98 -14.97 3.32
N LYS A 15 2.84 -13.94 3.52
CA LYS A 15 4.08 -13.75 2.72
C LYS A 15 4.99 -14.97 2.70
N SER A 16 5.26 -15.56 3.86
CA SER A 16 6.13 -16.76 3.96
C SER A 16 5.53 -17.99 3.26
N THR A 17 4.19 -18.09 3.22
CA THR A 17 3.50 -19.11 2.42
C THR A 17 3.68 -18.85 0.92
N ALA A 18 3.56 -17.59 0.49
CA ALA A 18 3.85 -17.21 -0.89
C ALA A 18 5.33 -17.47 -1.25
N ALA A 19 6.27 -17.11 -0.36
CA ALA A 19 7.69 -17.39 -0.54
C ALA A 19 7.97 -18.87 -0.77
N LYS A 20 7.38 -19.75 0.05
CA LYS A 20 7.52 -21.22 -0.11
C LYS A 20 7.01 -21.71 -1.46
N ARG A 21 5.95 -21.12 -2.02
CA ARG A 21 5.46 -21.47 -3.37
C ARG A 21 6.44 -21.04 -4.47
N PHE A 22 7.09 -19.89 -4.33
CA PHE A 22 8.14 -19.47 -5.28
C PHE A 22 9.32 -20.44 -5.23
N ILE A 23 9.79 -20.81 -4.03
CA ILE A 23 10.88 -21.78 -3.86
C ILE A 23 10.53 -23.14 -4.45
N SER A 24 9.31 -23.65 -4.26
CA SER A 24 8.90 -24.95 -4.80
C SER A 24 8.79 -25.00 -6.34
N ASN A 25 8.77 -23.84 -6.99
CA ASN A 25 8.66 -23.70 -8.45
C ASN A 25 9.99 -23.30 -9.13
N ASP A 26 11.05 -23.07 -8.36
CA ASP A 26 12.36 -22.67 -8.90
C ASP A 26 13.48 -23.24 -8.00
N ASP A 27 14.08 -24.33 -8.43
CA ASP A 27 15.17 -25.03 -7.71
C ASP A 27 16.41 -24.14 -7.52
N ASN A 28 16.53 -23.05 -8.30
CA ASN A 28 17.62 -22.08 -8.21
C ASN A 28 17.24 -20.84 -7.39
N ALA A 29 16.16 -20.91 -6.63
CA ALA A 29 15.71 -19.79 -5.79
C ALA A 29 16.18 -19.95 -4.33
N ILE A 30 16.44 -18.82 -3.68
CA ILE A 30 16.70 -18.74 -2.25
C ILE A 30 15.64 -17.88 -1.56
N TRP A 31 15.30 -18.24 -0.33
CA TRP A 31 14.37 -17.49 0.51
C TRP A 31 15.12 -16.77 1.62
N LEU A 32 15.07 -15.45 1.63
CA LEU A 32 15.60 -14.58 2.67
C LEU A 32 14.44 -13.99 3.48
N SER A 33 14.30 -14.41 4.72
CA SER A 33 13.26 -13.95 5.63
C SER A 33 13.85 -13.12 6.76
N SER A 34 13.28 -11.94 6.97
CA SER A 34 13.69 -11.08 8.09
C SER A 34 13.47 -11.73 9.47
N ASP A 35 12.48 -12.60 9.60
CA ASP A 35 12.16 -13.30 10.85
C ASP A 35 13.16 -14.46 11.07
N VAL A 36 13.45 -15.25 10.04
CA VAL A 36 14.47 -16.33 10.10
C VAL A 36 15.85 -15.76 10.42
N LEU A 37 16.21 -14.63 9.80
CA LEU A 37 17.50 -13.98 10.07
C LEU A 37 17.62 -13.45 11.50
N ARG A 38 16.53 -12.95 12.09
CA ARG A 38 16.55 -12.55 13.52
C ARG A 38 16.83 -13.74 14.42
N GLU A 39 16.14 -14.85 14.17
CA GLU A 39 16.38 -16.09 14.93
C GLU A 39 17.84 -16.57 14.77
N GLU A 40 18.36 -16.58 13.52
CA GLU A 40 19.73 -16.99 13.23
C GLU A 40 20.77 -16.09 13.91
N MET A 41 20.60 -14.76 13.89
CA MET A 41 21.60 -13.80 14.34
C MET A 41 21.55 -13.53 15.84
N TRP A 42 20.36 -13.61 16.47
CA TRP A 42 20.14 -13.21 17.85
C TRP A 42 19.37 -14.22 18.71
N GLY A 43 18.93 -15.34 18.16
CA GLY A 43 18.17 -16.36 18.89
C GLY A 43 16.78 -15.88 19.35
N ASP A 44 16.29 -14.74 18.85
CA ASP A 44 14.97 -14.18 19.20
C ASP A 44 14.34 -13.49 17.99
N VAL A 45 13.33 -14.11 17.43
CA VAL A 45 12.52 -13.58 16.33
C VAL A 45 11.84 -12.24 16.67
N ASN A 46 11.66 -11.94 17.95
CA ASN A 46 11.01 -10.72 18.45
C ASN A 46 11.97 -9.54 18.63
N ASP A 47 13.27 -9.75 18.55
CA ASP A 47 14.23 -8.64 18.69
C ASP A 47 14.09 -7.63 17.56
N GLN A 48 13.60 -6.43 17.89
CA GLN A 48 13.43 -5.30 16.97
C GLN A 48 14.51 -4.22 17.14
N LYS A 49 15.41 -4.36 18.14
CA LYS A 49 16.39 -3.32 18.47
C LYS A 49 17.41 -3.09 17.37
N ASN A 50 17.76 -4.15 16.66
CA ASN A 50 18.78 -4.15 15.60
C ASN A 50 18.21 -4.37 14.20
N ALA A 51 16.97 -3.93 13.93
CA ALA A 51 16.34 -4.07 12.63
C ALA A 51 17.23 -3.62 11.43
N PRO A 52 18.00 -2.51 11.50
CA PRO A 52 18.90 -2.14 10.40
C PRO A 52 19.93 -3.21 10.04
N ALA A 53 20.54 -3.89 11.02
CA ALA A 53 21.54 -4.93 10.77
C ALA A 53 20.93 -6.15 10.06
N ILE A 54 19.66 -6.51 10.35
CA ILE A 54 18.93 -7.57 9.62
C ILE A 54 18.83 -7.22 8.15
N PHE A 55 18.39 -6.00 7.81
CA PHE A 55 18.22 -5.61 6.41
C PHE A 55 19.55 -5.48 5.68
N GLN A 56 20.62 -5.05 6.35
CA GLN A 56 21.97 -5.07 5.77
C GLN A 56 22.42 -6.49 5.44
N GLU A 57 22.23 -7.45 6.35
CA GLU A 57 22.59 -8.84 6.10
C GLU A 57 21.68 -9.47 5.02
N MET A 58 20.36 -9.15 5.00
CA MET A 58 19.49 -9.57 3.91
C MET A 58 19.97 -9.06 2.57
N ASN A 59 20.32 -7.77 2.47
CA ASN A 59 20.81 -7.15 1.23
C ASN A 59 22.13 -7.80 0.78
N LYS A 60 23.06 -8.03 1.70
CA LYS A 60 24.35 -8.72 1.42
C LYS A 60 24.12 -10.13 0.87
N ARG A 61 23.22 -10.93 1.50
CA ARG A 61 22.90 -12.29 1.03
C ARG A 61 22.16 -12.26 -0.32
N ALA A 62 21.28 -11.27 -0.54
CA ALA A 62 20.61 -11.08 -1.82
C ALA A 62 21.61 -10.79 -2.94
N VAL A 63 22.56 -9.89 -2.72
CA VAL A 63 23.63 -9.57 -3.66
C VAL A 63 24.50 -10.80 -3.97
N ALA A 64 24.88 -11.58 -2.95
CA ALA A 64 25.66 -12.80 -3.14
C ALA A 64 24.92 -13.80 -4.03
N ALA A 65 23.65 -14.04 -3.78
CA ALA A 65 22.84 -14.99 -4.55
C ALA A 65 22.57 -14.50 -5.99
N LEU A 66 22.30 -13.22 -6.20
CA LEU A 66 22.15 -12.65 -7.55
C LEU A 66 23.46 -12.77 -8.36
N ASN A 67 24.62 -12.58 -7.72
CA ASN A 67 25.92 -12.79 -8.33
C ASN A 67 26.21 -14.26 -8.71
N GLU A 68 25.47 -15.21 -8.13
CA GLU A 68 25.46 -16.63 -8.48
C GLU A 68 24.31 -16.97 -9.46
N HIS A 69 23.66 -15.97 -10.06
CA HIS A 69 22.50 -16.11 -10.95
C HIS A 69 21.31 -16.85 -10.32
N LYS A 70 21.13 -16.74 -9.00
CA LYS A 70 19.98 -17.30 -8.28
C LYS A 70 18.81 -16.32 -8.25
N THR A 71 17.59 -16.84 -8.20
CA THR A 71 16.39 -16.07 -7.85
C THR A 71 16.36 -15.82 -6.34
N VAL A 72 16.06 -14.61 -5.92
CA VAL A 72 15.97 -14.22 -4.50
C VAL A 72 14.54 -13.88 -4.13
N ILE A 73 13.97 -14.57 -3.13
CA ILE A 73 12.70 -14.22 -2.51
C ILE A 73 12.98 -13.42 -1.24
N TYR A 74 12.67 -12.13 -1.26
CA TYR A 74 12.94 -11.17 -0.18
C TYR A 74 11.69 -11.00 0.68
N ASP A 75 11.60 -11.71 1.80
CA ASP A 75 10.42 -11.80 2.68
C ASP A 75 10.58 -10.90 3.92
N ALA A 76 9.98 -9.73 3.86
CA ALA A 76 9.76 -8.82 4.99
C ALA A 76 8.45 -8.06 4.78
N THR A 77 8.06 -7.16 5.69
CA THR A 77 6.80 -6.40 5.52
C THR A 77 6.85 -5.42 4.37
N ASN A 78 7.98 -4.75 4.15
CA ASN A 78 8.27 -3.87 3.00
C ASN A 78 7.16 -2.85 2.67
N LEU A 79 6.53 -2.27 3.70
CA LEU A 79 5.30 -1.48 3.55
C LEU A 79 5.53 -0.10 2.93
N ARG A 80 6.70 0.51 3.14
CA ARG A 80 6.99 1.90 2.73
C ARG A 80 7.76 1.95 1.42
N ALA A 81 7.33 2.81 0.52
CA ALA A 81 7.94 3.02 -0.80
C ALA A 81 9.40 3.48 -0.72
N ASP A 82 9.72 4.42 0.20
CA ASP A 82 11.09 4.89 0.40
C ASP A 82 12.05 3.78 0.79
N LYS A 83 11.60 2.84 1.64
CA LYS A 83 12.40 1.69 2.08
C LYS A 83 12.57 0.66 0.97
N ARG A 84 11.50 0.31 0.25
CA ARG A 84 11.59 -0.59 -0.90
C ARG A 84 12.53 -0.06 -1.97
N LYS A 85 12.38 1.23 -2.33
CA LYS A 85 13.25 1.89 -3.32
C LYS A 85 14.72 1.88 -2.89
N ALA A 86 15.00 2.20 -1.61
CA ALA A 86 16.35 2.18 -1.07
C ALA A 86 16.95 0.76 -1.11
N THR A 87 16.20 -0.27 -0.69
CA THR A 87 16.62 -1.67 -0.75
C THR A 87 16.95 -2.09 -2.19
N LEU A 88 16.06 -1.81 -3.15
CA LEU A 88 16.29 -2.15 -4.55
C LEU A 88 17.53 -1.45 -5.10
N GLN A 89 17.69 -0.15 -4.84
CA GLN A 89 18.84 0.62 -5.29
C GLN A 89 20.16 0.11 -4.69
N GLU A 90 20.19 -0.24 -3.41
CA GLU A 90 21.36 -0.75 -2.74
C GLU A 90 21.79 -2.09 -3.35
N ILE A 91 20.84 -3.03 -3.51
CA ILE A 91 21.11 -4.34 -4.12
C ILE A 91 21.59 -4.18 -5.56
N THR A 92 20.89 -3.38 -6.39
CA THR A 92 21.25 -3.18 -7.81
C THR A 92 22.66 -2.58 -7.97
N ARG A 93 23.05 -1.63 -7.11
CA ARG A 93 24.40 -1.05 -7.16
C ARG A 93 25.50 -2.01 -6.73
N ALA A 94 25.18 -2.96 -5.85
CA ALA A 94 26.15 -3.88 -5.28
C ALA A 94 26.33 -5.17 -6.10
N VAL A 95 25.37 -5.51 -6.97
CA VAL A 95 25.46 -6.67 -7.88
C VAL A 95 26.51 -6.37 -8.97
N LYS A 96 27.33 -7.40 -9.30
CA LYS A 96 28.36 -7.29 -10.35
C LYS A 96 27.75 -6.96 -11.71
N PRO A 97 28.40 -6.12 -12.55
CA PRO A 97 27.85 -5.75 -13.85
C PRO A 97 27.47 -6.93 -14.74
N ALA A 98 28.24 -8.03 -14.70
CA ALA A 98 27.94 -9.26 -15.45
C ALA A 98 26.70 -10.02 -14.98
N CYS A 99 26.14 -9.66 -13.81
CA CYS A 99 24.98 -10.29 -13.20
C CYS A 99 23.81 -9.30 -13.01
N SER A 100 23.92 -8.09 -13.57
CA SER A 100 22.97 -6.99 -13.37
C SER A 100 21.69 -7.10 -14.22
N ASP A 101 21.55 -8.14 -15.02
CA ASP A 101 20.40 -8.39 -15.90
C ASP A 101 19.21 -9.10 -15.20
N PHE A 102 19.23 -9.19 -13.86
CA PHE A 102 18.10 -9.73 -13.10
C PHE A 102 16.86 -8.81 -13.19
N GLN A 103 15.67 -9.42 -13.11
CA GLN A 103 14.42 -8.67 -13.03
C GLN A 103 14.04 -8.41 -11.57
N ALA A 104 13.59 -7.17 -11.29
CA ALA A 104 13.09 -6.77 -9.99
C ALA A 104 11.55 -6.83 -9.96
N TRP A 105 11.00 -7.78 -9.21
CA TRP A 105 9.55 -7.98 -9.08
C TRP A 105 9.09 -7.65 -7.66
N CYS A 106 7.93 -7.00 -7.53
CA CYS A 106 7.30 -6.74 -6.24
C CYS A 106 5.91 -7.38 -6.20
N TYR A 107 5.66 -8.24 -5.22
CA TYR A 107 4.34 -8.80 -5.00
C TYR A 107 3.70 -8.21 -3.74
N ILE A 108 2.53 -7.61 -3.92
CA ILE A 108 1.66 -7.18 -2.84
C ILE A 108 0.86 -8.40 -2.38
N VAL A 109 1.10 -8.86 -1.16
CA VAL A 109 0.37 -9.98 -0.57
C VAL A 109 -0.75 -9.42 0.28
N VAL A 110 -2.00 -9.81 -0.01
CA VAL A 110 -3.19 -9.24 0.62
C VAL A 110 -4.14 -10.30 1.17
N CYS A 111 -4.80 -9.96 2.25
CA CYS A 111 -6.04 -10.50 2.78
C CYS A 111 -6.66 -9.45 3.70
N SER A 112 -7.87 -9.66 4.21
CA SER A 112 -8.48 -8.69 5.12
C SER A 112 -7.62 -8.44 6.37
N ILE A 113 -7.65 -7.21 6.91
CA ILE A 113 -6.95 -6.87 8.16
C ILE A 113 -7.42 -7.78 9.31
N THR A 114 -8.70 -8.11 9.34
CA THR A 114 -9.27 -9.02 10.33
C THR A 114 -8.64 -10.41 10.24
N GLU A 115 -8.42 -10.92 9.05
CA GLU A 115 -7.74 -12.20 8.84
C GLU A 115 -6.27 -12.14 9.24
N CYS A 116 -5.57 -11.04 8.92
CA CYS A 116 -4.20 -10.82 9.39
C CYS A 116 -4.09 -10.93 10.92
N LYS A 117 -5.04 -10.31 11.65
CA LYS A 117 -5.14 -10.37 13.12
C LYS A 117 -5.48 -11.77 13.60
N ARG A 118 -6.50 -12.41 13.02
CA ARG A 118 -6.89 -13.77 13.37
C ARG A 118 -5.73 -14.77 13.27
N ARG A 119 -4.93 -14.67 12.22
CA ARG A 119 -3.78 -15.56 12.00
C ARG A 119 -2.65 -15.37 13.01
N GLN A 120 -2.67 -14.33 13.85
CA GLN A 120 -1.68 -14.18 14.92
C GLN A 120 -1.88 -15.22 16.03
N PHE A 121 -3.11 -15.70 16.26
CA PHE A 121 -3.40 -16.70 17.29
C PHE A 121 -2.72 -18.04 17.05
N ASP A 122 -2.41 -18.36 15.78
CA ASP A 122 -1.81 -19.63 15.37
C ASP A 122 -0.28 -19.54 15.17
N ARG A 123 0.37 -18.44 15.64
CA ARG A 123 1.80 -18.17 15.40
C ARG A 123 2.60 -18.18 16.69
N GLU A 124 3.81 -18.73 16.64
CA GLU A 124 4.80 -18.61 17.74
C GLU A 124 5.13 -17.13 18.02
N ARG A 125 5.32 -16.34 16.96
CA ARG A 125 5.47 -14.90 17.07
C ARG A 125 4.13 -14.19 16.84
N VAL A 126 3.57 -13.66 17.92
CA VAL A 126 2.33 -12.88 17.88
C VAL A 126 2.66 -11.39 17.70
N VAL A 127 2.07 -10.77 16.68
CA VAL A 127 2.12 -9.32 16.47
C VAL A 127 0.81 -8.72 17.00
N PRO A 128 0.85 -7.80 17.99
CA PRO A 128 -0.35 -7.18 18.55
C PRO A 128 -1.20 -6.47 17.51
N ASP A 129 -2.51 -6.45 17.72
CA ASP A 129 -3.49 -5.86 16.81
C ASP A 129 -3.18 -4.39 16.50
N GLU A 130 -2.79 -3.61 17.52
CA GLU A 130 -2.44 -2.18 17.37
C GLU A 130 -1.21 -1.97 16.49
N VAL A 131 -0.29 -2.94 16.49
CA VAL A 131 0.90 -2.92 15.63
C VAL A 131 0.49 -3.20 14.18
N ILE A 132 -0.44 -4.14 13.96
CA ILE A 132 -0.99 -4.43 12.61
C ILE A 132 -1.74 -3.20 12.08
N ASP A 133 -2.57 -2.56 12.92
CA ASP A 133 -3.28 -1.32 12.54
C ASP A 133 -2.30 -0.18 12.21
N ARG A 134 -1.25 -0.01 13.01
CA ARG A 134 -0.18 0.96 12.73
C ARG A 134 0.56 0.63 11.44
N MET A 135 0.80 -0.64 11.15
CA MET A 135 1.43 -1.08 9.92
C MET A 135 0.53 -0.84 8.71
N ALA A 136 -0.79 -1.03 8.82
CA ALA A 136 -1.74 -0.70 7.76
C ALA A 136 -1.73 0.80 7.44
N ARG A 137 -1.59 1.69 8.44
CA ARG A 137 -1.42 3.13 8.26
C ARG A 137 -0.11 3.52 7.55
N ASN A 138 0.89 2.66 7.57
CA ASN A 138 2.17 2.87 6.89
C ASN A 138 2.26 2.15 5.54
N PHE A 139 1.20 1.47 5.12
CA PHE A 139 1.16 0.77 3.84
C PHE A 139 1.19 1.78 2.68
N GLN A 140 2.09 1.56 1.74
CA GLN A 140 2.17 2.31 0.50
C GLN A 140 2.24 1.33 -0.67
N ILE A 141 1.38 1.54 -1.66
CA ILE A 141 1.31 0.69 -2.84
C ILE A 141 2.65 0.76 -3.59
N PRO A 142 3.30 -0.36 -3.89
CA PRO A 142 4.44 -0.39 -4.79
C PRO A 142 4.07 0.14 -6.17
N TRP A 143 4.96 0.94 -6.76
CA TRP A 143 4.75 1.44 -8.11
C TRP A 143 6.04 1.45 -8.93
N TYR A 144 5.90 1.53 -10.25
CA TYR A 144 7.02 1.42 -11.20
C TYR A 144 8.10 2.50 -11.04
N ASN A 145 7.75 3.68 -10.47
CA ASN A 145 8.72 4.74 -10.13
C ASN A 145 9.71 4.35 -9.01
N GLU A 146 9.49 3.23 -8.34
CA GLU A 146 10.45 2.64 -7.40
C GLU A 146 11.57 1.86 -8.13
N GLY A 147 11.33 1.43 -9.39
CA GLY A 147 12.26 0.67 -10.22
C GLY A 147 11.89 -0.81 -10.43
N TRP A 148 10.64 -1.19 -10.18
CA TRP A 148 10.14 -2.55 -10.40
C TRP A 148 9.88 -2.81 -11.89
N ASP A 149 10.34 -3.95 -12.39
CA ASP A 149 10.00 -4.46 -13.74
C ASP A 149 8.60 -5.09 -13.77
N TYR A 150 8.14 -5.60 -12.62
CA TYR A 150 6.82 -6.19 -12.48
C TYR A 150 6.25 -5.96 -11.07
N ILE A 151 4.96 -5.68 -11.02
CA ILE A 151 4.19 -5.61 -9.77
C ILE A 151 3.00 -6.55 -9.89
N GLY A 152 2.81 -7.43 -8.89
CA GLY A 152 1.71 -8.37 -8.83
C GLY A 152 0.95 -8.31 -7.51
N ILE A 153 -0.24 -8.92 -7.46
CA ILE A 153 -1.02 -9.09 -6.24
C ILE A 153 -1.21 -10.59 -5.98
N ILE A 154 -0.99 -11.01 -4.75
CA ILE A 154 -1.24 -12.38 -4.27
C ILE A 154 -2.29 -12.32 -3.17
N GLU A 155 -3.44 -12.89 -3.43
CA GLU A 155 -4.52 -13.08 -2.46
C GLU A 155 -4.30 -14.38 -1.68
N THR A 156 -4.39 -14.31 -0.34
CA THR A 156 -3.97 -15.43 0.51
C THR A 156 -5.04 -15.93 1.47
N GLY A 157 -6.26 -15.37 1.39
CA GLY A 157 -7.34 -15.77 2.30
C GLY A 157 -8.58 -14.90 2.16
N PRO A 158 -9.46 -14.89 3.18
CA PRO A 158 -10.65 -14.07 3.14
C PRO A 158 -10.34 -12.61 2.86
N MET A 159 -10.96 -12.08 1.81
CA MET A 159 -10.84 -10.70 1.40
C MET A 159 -11.74 -9.80 2.26
N GLN A 160 -11.53 -8.49 2.19
CA GLN A 160 -12.34 -7.51 2.89
C GLN A 160 -13.69 -7.36 2.15
N ASP A 161 -14.80 -7.53 2.85
CA ASP A 161 -16.15 -7.22 2.35
C ASP A 161 -16.32 -5.69 2.28
N LEU A 162 -16.07 -5.12 1.10
CA LEU A 162 -16.16 -3.67 0.87
C LEU A 162 -17.59 -3.15 1.00
N ALA A 163 -18.58 -3.89 0.53
CA ALA A 163 -19.98 -3.51 0.67
C ALA A 163 -20.39 -3.38 2.16
N LYS A 164 -19.89 -4.26 3.01
CA LYS A 164 -20.11 -4.18 4.46
C LYS A 164 -19.37 -3.00 5.08
N GLU A 165 -18.16 -2.70 4.63
CA GLU A 165 -17.43 -1.51 5.11
C GLU A 165 -18.16 -0.23 4.73
N HIS A 166 -18.69 -0.10 3.51
CA HIS A 166 -19.50 1.04 3.10
C HIS A 166 -20.80 1.16 3.92
N ARG A 167 -21.55 0.07 4.13
CA ARG A 167 -22.73 0.09 5.01
C ARG A 167 -22.39 0.62 6.40
N ARG A 168 -21.30 0.17 7.00
CA ARG A 168 -20.83 0.66 8.30
C ARG A 168 -20.39 2.13 8.27
N ALA A 169 -19.81 2.57 7.15
CA ALA A 169 -19.40 3.95 6.97
C ALA A 169 -20.60 4.90 6.88
N LEU A 170 -21.75 4.46 6.33
CA LEU A 170 -23.00 5.23 6.31
C LEU A 170 -23.49 5.56 7.74
N ASP A 171 -23.28 4.66 8.69
CA ASP A 171 -23.67 4.85 10.10
C ASP A 171 -22.55 5.54 10.92
N THR A 172 -21.43 5.90 10.32
CA THR A 172 -20.29 6.48 11.05
C THR A 172 -20.21 7.99 10.80
N PRO A 173 -20.55 8.85 11.80
CA PRO A 173 -20.40 10.29 11.67
C PRO A 173 -18.91 10.68 11.59
N HIS A 174 -18.62 11.77 10.90
CA HIS A 174 -17.25 12.30 10.85
C HIS A 174 -16.79 12.84 12.22
N ASP A 175 -17.70 13.41 13.02
CA ASP A 175 -17.37 14.14 14.28
C ASP A 175 -16.25 15.16 14.07
N ASN A 176 -16.31 15.86 12.95
CA ASN A 176 -15.36 16.89 12.55
C ASN A 176 -16.15 18.04 11.91
N PRO A 177 -15.94 19.32 12.32
CA PRO A 177 -16.72 20.47 11.86
C PRO A 177 -16.61 20.75 10.36
N HIS A 178 -15.63 20.17 9.68
CA HIS A 178 -15.46 20.30 8.22
C HIS A 178 -16.38 19.37 7.41
N HIS A 179 -17.10 18.46 8.05
CA HIS A 179 -17.96 17.49 7.36
C HIS A 179 -19.34 17.43 8.03
N SER A 180 -20.39 17.67 7.25
CA SER A 180 -21.78 17.57 7.69
C SER A 180 -22.39 16.18 7.51
N MET A 181 -21.79 15.35 6.66
CA MET A 181 -22.26 14.00 6.31
C MET A 181 -21.57 12.91 7.12
N SER A 182 -22.13 11.71 7.12
CA SER A 182 -21.39 10.51 7.53
C SER A 182 -20.27 10.16 6.54
N ILE A 183 -19.30 9.33 6.95
CA ILE A 183 -18.18 8.94 6.09
C ILE A 183 -18.67 8.30 4.79
N GLY A 184 -19.65 7.39 4.86
CA GLY A 184 -20.15 6.72 3.65
C GLY A 184 -21.00 7.64 2.75
N ALA A 185 -21.75 8.58 3.33
CA ALA A 185 -22.50 9.56 2.55
C ALA A 185 -21.55 10.51 1.80
N HIS A 186 -20.45 10.94 2.43
CA HIS A 186 -19.41 11.72 1.79
C HIS A 186 -18.75 10.96 0.62
N CYS A 187 -18.40 9.68 0.79
CA CYS A 187 -17.87 8.86 -0.30
C CYS A 187 -18.84 8.77 -1.51
N ALA A 188 -20.14 8.62 -1.23
CA ALA A 188 -21.17 8.60 -2.27
C ALA A 188 -21.32 9.96 -2.97
N ALA A 189 -21.25 11.07 -2.21
CA ALA A 189 -21.26 12.41 -2.76
C ALA A 189 -20.04 12.68 -3.64
N ALA A 190 -18.82 12.34 -3.19
CA ALA A 190 -17.61 12.48 -3.98
C ALA A 190 -17.67 11.68 -5.30
N CYS A 191 -18.23 10.47 -5.26
CA CYS A 191 -18.49 9.67 -6.47
C CYS A 191 -19.47 10.40 -7.43
N ALA A 192 -20.51 11.06 -6.92
CA ALA A 192 -21.46 11.80 -7.74
C ALA A 192 -20.83 13.07 -8.35
N GLU A 193 -20.01 13.79 -7.57
CA GLU A 193 -19.26 14.97 -8.07
C GLU A 193 -18.23 14.56 -9.12
N MET A 194 -17.50 13.44 -8.92
CA MET A 194 -16.58 12.91 -9.92
C MET A 194 -17.29 12.66 -11.26
N ARG A 195 -18.49 12.09 -11.27
CA ARG A 195 -19.26 11.88 -12.51
C ARG A 195 -19.60 13.19 -13.21
N LYS A 196 -19.90 14.26 -12.48
CA LYS A 196 -20.14 15.60 -13.05
C LYS A 196 -18.86 16.14 -13.69
N LEU A 197 -17.73 16.12 -12.95
CA LEU A 197 -16.44 16.57 -13.46
C LEU A 197 -16.02 15.83 -14.73
N LEU A 198 -16.27 14.53 -14.82
CA LEU A 198 -15.98 13.72 -16.03
C LEU A 198 -16.84 14.11 -17.25
N HIS A 199 -17.99 14.77 -17.08
CA HIS A 199 -18.73 15.36 -18.19
C HIS A 199 -18.04 16.62 -18.74
N GLU A 200 -17.30 17.35 -17.94
CA GLU A 200 -16.56 18.56 -18.30
C GLU A 200 -15.17 18.21 -18.82
N HIS A 201 -14.50 17.23 -18.20
CA HIS A 201 -13.14 16.78 -18.50
C HIS A 201 -13.11 15.52 -19.39
N LYS A 202 -13.51 15.67 -20.67
CA LYS A 202 -13.65 14.55 -21.63
C LYS A 202 -12.34 13.80 -21.92
N GLU A 203 -11.20 14.41 -21.69
CA GLU A 203 -9.88 13.79 -21.81
C GLU A 203 -9.70 12.61 -20.84
N PHE A 204 -10.47 12.56 -19.74
CA PHE A 204 -10.48 11.44 -18.80
C PHE A 204 -11.52 10.35 -19.10
N SER A 205 -12.21 10.41 -20.24
CA SER A 205 -13.26 9.42 -20.57
C SER A 205 -12.79 7.96 -20.51
N GLY A 206 -11.52 7.69 -20.88
CA GLY A 206 -10.91 6.36 -20.77
C GLY A 206 -10.61 5.91 -19.35
N TYR A 207 -10.66 6.81 -18.36
CA TYR A 207 -10.39 6.54 -16.96
C TYR A 207 -11.63 6.75 -16.07
N ALA A 208 -12.79 6.94 -16.66
CA ALA A 208 -14.01 7.35 -15.96
C ALA A 208 -14.41 6.35 -14.85
N GLU A 209 -14.36 5.05 -15.11
CA GLU A 209 -14.68 4.03 -14.13
C GLU A 209 -13.65 4.01 -12.99
N ILE A 210 -12.35 4.09 -13.32
CA ILE A 210 -11.25 4.14 -12.35
C ILE A 210 -11.39 5.33 -11.39
N LEU A 211 -11.65 6.53 -11.93
CA LEU A 211 -11.80 7.75 -11.16
C LEU A 211 -13.06 7.73 -10.30
N THR A 212 -14.16 7.22 -10.84
CA THR A 212 -15.43 7.09 -10.12
C THR A 212 -15.30 6.12 -8.95
N GLU A 213 -14.64 4.98 -9.17
CA GLU A 213 -14.39 4.00 -8.12
C GLU A 213 -13.43 4.55 -7.06
N ALA A 214 -12.35 5.23 -7.47
CA ALA A 214 -11.44 5.86 -6.53
C ALA A 214 -12.15 6.89 -5.65
N ALA A 215 -13.05 7.71 -6.21
CA ALA A 215 -13.86 8.67 -5.47
C ALA A 215 -14.82 7.98 -4.48
N TYR A 216 -15.36 6.82 -4.84
CA TYR A 216 -16.23 6.06 -3.93
C TYR A 216 -15.47 5.43 -2.76
N GLN A 217 -14.21 5.06 -2.96
CA GLN A 217 -13.39 4.30 -1.99
C GLN A 217 -12.44 5.16 -1.16
N HIS A 218 -12.19 6.44 -1.53
CA HIS A 218 -11.05 7.22 -1.02
C HIS A 218 -11.01 7.33 0.51
N ASP A 219 -12.16 7.47 1.14
CA ASP A 219 -12.29 7.79 2.57
C ASP A 219 -12.76 6.62 3.45
N ILE A 220 -12.98 5.42 2.89
CA ILE A 220 -13.51 4.27 3.64
C ILE A 220 -12.63 3.86 4.84
N GLY A 221 -11.34 4.17 4.79
CA GLY A 221 -10.37 3.97 5.86
C GLY A 221 -10.57 4.87 7.08
N LYS A 222 -11.28 6.01 6.94
CA LYS A 222 -11.57 6.95 8.03
C LYS A 222 -12.21 6.23 9.22
N ARG A 223 -13.13 5.29 8.97
CA ARG A 223 -13.77 4.52 10.03
C ARG A 223 -12.79 3.73 10.90
N LYS A 224 -11.72 3.20 10.32
CA LYS A 224 -10.68 2.42 11.04
C LYS A 224 -9.58 3.29 11.66
N THR A 225 -9.46 4.53 11.23
CA THR A 225 -8.43 5.46 11.72
C THR A 225 -8.96 6.53 12.64
N LYS A 226 -10.30 6.63 12.82
CA LYS A 226 -10.96 7.61 13.66
C LYS A 226 -10.39 7.62 15.08
N SER A 227 -9.95 8.77 15.54
CA SER A 227 -9.38 8.98 16.86
C SER A 227 -9.71 10.37 17.38
N PHE A 228 -10.01 10.48 18.65
CA PHE A 228 -10.15 11.76 19.34
C PHE A 228 -8.85 12.21 20.01
N VAL A 229 -7.70 11.58 19.64
CA VAL A 229 -6.38 11.97 20.09
C VAL A 229 -5.62 12.57 18.92
N ASN A 230 -5.15 13.81 19.08
CA ASN A 230 -4.39 14.52 18.06
C ASN A 230 -2.94 14.01 17.93
N SER A 231 -2.18 14.53 16.96
CA SER A 231 -0.77 14.14 16.70
C SER A 231 0.19 14.41 17.86
N LYS A 232 -0.22 15.23 18.85
CA LYS A 232 0.55 15.53 20.06
C LYS A 232 0.15 14.64 21.25
N GLY A 233 -0.75 13.68 21.06
CA GLY A 233 -1.25 12.79 22.11
C GLY A 233 -2.30 13.43 23.02
N ILE A 234 -2.90 14.58 22.64
CA ILE A 234 -3.91 15.29 23.41
C ILE A 234 -5.30 14.87 22.96
N THR A 235 -6.20 14.54 23.89
CA THR A 235 -7.60 14.27 23.62
C THR A 235 -8.32 15.57 23.21
N THR A 236 -9.15 15.49 22.16
CA THR A 236 -9.93 16.60 21.58
C THR A 236 -11.37 16.18 21.36
N ASP A 237 -12.27 17.16 21.21
CA ASP A 237 -13.67 16.90 20.88
C ASP A 237 -13.89 16.69 19.37
N VAL A 238 -12.83 16.85 18.56
CA VAL A 238 -12.85 16.70 17.10
C VAL A 238 -12.13 15.41 16.72
N ALA A 239 -12.73 14.64 15.83
CA ALA A 239 -12.11 13.42 15.32
C ALA A 239 -10.97 13.71 14.33
N HIS A 240 -9.93 12.93 14.41
CA HIS A 240 -8.76 12.91 13.53
C HIS A 240 -8.66 11.57 12.80
N TYR A 241 -8.14 11.58 11.56
CA TYR A 241 -8.12 10.42 10.65
C TYR A 241 -6.73 10.18 10.04
N TYR A 242 -5.70 10.21 10.87
CA TYR A 242 -4.30 10.11 10.40
C TYR A 242 -4.05 8.84 9.59
N SER A 243 -3.51 9.02 8.38
CA SER A 243 -3.18 7.97 7.42
C SER A 243 -4.39 7.14 6.95
N HIS A 244 -5.61 7.73 6.94
CA HIS A 244 -6.79 7.05 6.41
C HIS A 244 -6.63 6.69 4.94
N GLU A 245 -5.93 7.50 4.15
CA GLU A 245 -5.61 7.27 2.75
C GLU A 245 -4.85 5.96 2.52
N SER A 246 -3.86 5.67 3.36
CA SER A 246 -3.12 4.40 3.31
C SER A 246 -3.98 3.21 3.72
N VAL A 247 -4.85 3.38 4.74
CA VAL A 247 -5.79 2.33 5.16
C VAL A 247 -6.86 2.11 4.11
N SER A 248 -7.42 3.19 3.50
CA SER A 248 -8.37 3.08 2.39
C SER A 248 -7.78 2.31 1.21
N ALA A 249 -6.54 2.64 0.82
CA ALA A 249 -5.81 1.96 -0.24
C ALA A 249 -5.58 0.46 0.07
N TYR A 250 -5.23 0.12 1.32
CA TYR A 250 -5.11 -1.27 1.73
C TYR A 250 -6.45 -2.00 1.72
N LEU A 251 -7.54 -1.37 2.23
CA LEU A 251 -8.89 -1.94 2.20
C LEU A 251 -9.34 -2.21 0.76
N TRP A 252 -9.07 -1.28 -0.16
CA TRP A 252 -9.32 -1.47 -1.58
C TRP A 252 -8.57 -2.68 -2.13
N LEU A 253 -7.23 -2.74 -2.01
CA LEU A 253 -6.43 -3.84 -2.55
C LEU A 253 -6.76 -5.20 -1.92
N SER A 254 -7.19 -5.23 -0.67
CA SER A 254 -7.63 -6.45 0.02
C SER A 254 -9.14 -6.68 -0.07
N GLY A 255 -9.87 -5.87 -0.85
CA GLY A 255 -11.32 -5.94 -1.00
C GLY A 255 -11.77 -7.01 -1.99
N ASP A 256 -12.90 -7.64 -1.70
CA ASP A 256 -13.51 -8.66 -2.54
C ASP A 256 -13.87 -8.14 -3.94
N GLN A 257 -14.41 -6.91 -4.02
CA GLN A 257 -14.78 -6.28 -5.29
C GLN A 257 -13.57 -5.81 -6.12
N SER A 258 -12.41 -5.62 -5.50
CA SER A 258 -11.21 -5.18 -6.23
C SER A 258 -10.64 -6.26 -7.15
N SER A 259 -10.94 -7.53 -6.90
CA SER A 259 -10.52 -8.66 -7.74
C SER A 259 -11.25 -8.73 -9.09
N ASP A 260 -12.37 -8.02 -9.25
CA ASP A 260 -13.10 -7.92 -10.51
C ASP A 260 -12.38 -7.00 -11.53
N TRP A 261 -11.44 -6.20 -11.06
CA TRP A 261 -10.63 -5.30 -11.87
C TRP A 261 -9.34 -5.98 -12.33
N ASN A 262 -8.88 -5.64 -13.53
CA ASN A 262 -7.55 -6.08 -13.95
C ASN A 262 -6.45 -5.47 -13.06
N LEU A 263 -5.28 -6.07 -13.08
CA LEU A 263 -4.18 -5.69 -12.18
C LEU A 263 -3.80 -4.20 -12.29
N SER A 264 -3.73 -3.66 -13.51
CA SER A 264 -3.33 -2.27 -13.76
C SER A 264 -4.34 -1.30 -13.16
N ASP A 265 -5.63 -1.51 -13.42
CA ASP A 265 -6.70 -0.63 -12.94
C ASP A 265 -6.85 -0.73 -11.42
N ARG A 266 -6.77 -1.95 -10.87
CA ARG A 266 -6.78 -2.18 -9.42
C ARG A 266 -5.67 -1.42 -8.70
N LEU A 267 -4.45 -1.42 -9.25
CA LEU A 267 -3.32 -0.65 -8.72
C LEU A 267 -3.53 0.86 -8.92
N ALA A 268 -4.04 1.29 -10.06
CA ALA A 268 -4.30 2.70 -10.35
C ALA A 268 -5.34 3.29 -9.39
N ILE A 269 -6.46 2.62 -9.18
CA ILE A 269 -7.49 3.02 -8.19
C ILE A 269 -6.86 3.13 -6.80
N GLY A 270 -6.09 2.12 -6.39
CA GLY A 270 -5.42 2.14 -5.10
C GLY A 270 -4.45 3.32 -4.93
N LEU A 271 -3.71 3.71 -5.98
CA LEU A 271 -2.83 4.87 -5.96
C LEU A 271 -3.61 6.19 -5.86
N LEU A 272 -4.71 6.32 -6.60
CA LEU A 272 -5.58 7.49 -6.51
C LEU A 272 -6.10 7.64 -5.06
N ILE A 273 -6.59 6.56 -4.46
CA ILE A 273 -7.01 6.52 -3.07
C ILE A 273 -5.86 6.90 -2.12
N GLN A 274 -4.67 6.35 -2.32
CA GLN A 274 -3.53 6.60 -1.44
C GLN A 274 -3.06 8.06 -1.47
N TRP A 275 -3.19 8.73 -2.60
CA TRP A 275 -2.62 10.06 -2.82
C TRP A 275 -3.66 11.19 -2.88
N HIS A 276 -4.98 10.92 -2.66
CA HIS A 276 -6.02 11.95 -2.77
C HIS A 276 -5.81 13.14 -1.84
N MET A 277 -5.18 12.92 -0.68
CA MET A 277 -4.87 13.98 0.28
C MET A 277 -3.67 14.85 -0.13
N GLN A 278 -2.86 14.44 -1.13
CA GLN A 278 -1.62 15.15 -1.43
C GLN A 278 -1.82 16.61 -1.84
N PRO A 279 -2.83 17.01 -2.63
CA PRO A 279 -3.04 18.41 -2.99
C PRO A 279 -3.22 19.34 -1.79
N TYR A 280 -3.87 18.90 -0.71
CA TYR A 280 -4.02 19.67 0.53
C TYR A 280 -2.71 20.00 1.25
N PHE A 281 -1.63 19.27 0.97
CA PHE A 281 -0.31 19.47 1.59
C PHE A 281 0.67 20.22 0.70
N LEU A 282 0.25 20.69 -0.47
CA LEU A 282 1.07 21.50 -1.36
C LEU A 282 1.07 22.97 -0.91
N LYS A 283 2.10 23.71 -1.33
CA LYS A 283 2.20 25.14 -1.03
C LYS A 283 1.05 25.93 -1.67
N GLU A 284 0.69 25.55 -2.89
CA GLU A 284 -0.45 26.07 -3.63
C GLU A 284 -1.30 24.89 -4.05
N GLU A 285 -2.59 24.95 -3.70
CA GLU A 285 -3.60 23.93 -4.00
C GLU A 285 -4.09 24.16 -5.43
N THR A 286 -3.27 23.73 -6.41
CA THR A 286 -3.53 23.87 -7.85
C THR A 286 -3.20 22.58 -8.61
N GLU A 287 -3.79 22.43 -9.81
CA GLU A 287 -3.47 21.31 -10.72
C GLU A 287 -1.97 21.33 -11.08
N GLU A 288 -1.43 22.49 -11.43
CA GLU A 288 -0.03 22.64 -11.86
C GLU A 288 0.95 22.16 -10.77
N GLU A 289 0.79 22.61 -9.53
CA GLU A 289 1.67 22.19 -8.43
C GLU A 289 1.45 20.70 -8.09
N THR A 290 0.22 20.17 -8.22
CA THR A 290 -0.06 18.75 -8.05
C THR A 290 0.69 17.93 -9.09
N VAL A 291 0.52 18.22 -10.36
CA VAL A 291 1.21 17.53 -11.46
C VAL A 291 2.73 17.61 -11.31
N LYS A 292 3.25 18.77 -11.02
CA LYS A 292 4.69 19.01 -10.80
C LYS A 292 5.25 18.19 -9.63
N TRP A 293 4.50 18.07 -8.54
CA TRP A 293 4.90 17.25 -7.41
C TRP A 293 4.99 15.75 -7.78
N PHE A 294 3.99 15.22 -8.50
CA PHE A 294 3.95 13.82 -8.92
C PHE A 294 5.04 13.52 -9.96
N THR A 295 5.23 14.36 -10.97
CA THR A 295 6.27 14.17 -11.99
C THR A 295 7.67 14.22 -11.39
N LYS A 296 7.92 15.12 -10.43
CA LYS A 296 9.20 15.15 -9.67
C LYS A 296 9.45 13.86 -8.88
N LYS A 297 8.40 13.13 -8.49
CA LYS A 297 8.50 11.83 -7.81
C LYS A 297 8.64 10.67 -8.80
N GLY A 298 8.60 10.91 -10.10
CA GLY A 298 8.71 9.91 -11.16
C GLY A 298 7.40 9.20 -11.50
N PHE A 299 6.26 9.82 -11.17
CA PHE A 299 4.96 9.43 -11.69
C PHE A 299 4.70 10.13 -13.04
N ASP A 300 3.76 9.62 -13.82
CA ASP A 300 3.32 10.29 -15.03
C ASP A 300 2.39 11.49 -14.72
N GLU A 301 2.25 12.37 -15.71
CA GLU A 301 1.41 13.56 -15.60
C GLU A 301 -0.06 13.21 -15.44
N THR A 302 -0.53 12.12 -16.09
CA THR A 302 -1.91 11.66 -16.04
C THR A 302 -2.33 11.32 -14.62
N LEU A 303 -1.45 10.66 -13.84
CA LEU A 303 -1.73 10.39 -12.42
C LEU A 303 -1.87 11.70 -11.64
N GLY A 304 -0.98 12.67 -11.84
CA GLY A 304 -1.05 13.97 -11.15
C GLY A 304 -2.37 14.70 -11.43
N ARG A 305 -2.80 14.75 -12.69
CA ARG A 305 -4.07 15.34 -13.11
C ARG A 305 -5.27 14.55 -12.57
N SER A 306 -5.21 13.24 -12.57
CA SER A 306 -6.26 12.36 -11.99
C SER A 306 -6.41 12.57 -10.49
N ILE A 307 -5.32 12.73 -9.75
CA ILE A 307 -5.32 13.06 -8.32
C ILE A 307 -5.96 14.44 -8.09
N TRP A 308 -5.63 15.43 -8.95
CA TRP A 308 -6.25 16.75 -8.86
C TRP A 308 -7.76 16.67 -9.08
N LEU A 309 -8.22 15.92 -10.07
CA LEU A 309 -9.65 15.76 -10.34
C LEU A 309 -10.37 15.06 -9.18
N LEU A 310 -9.73 14.06 -8.56
CA LEU A 310 -10.25 13.39 -7.36
C LEU A 310 -10.33 14.36 -6.17
N HIS A 311 -9.32 15.21 -5.99
CA HIS A 311 -9.31 16.26 -4.97
C HIS A 311 -10.46 17.27 -5.16
N LEU A 312 -10.77 17.68 -6.39
CA LEU A 312 -11.92 18.55 -6.65
C LEU A 312 -13.25 17.86 -6.29
N ALA A 313 -13.41 16.59 -6.67
CA ALA A 313 -14.59 15.80 -6.34
C ALA A 313 -14.77 15.64 -4.82
N ASP A 314 -13.70 15.38 -4.08
CA ASP A 314 -13.68 15.29 -2.62
C ASP A 314 -14.09 16.63 -1.97
N LYS A 315 -13.53 17.74 -2.48
CA LYS A 315 -13.76 19.08 -1.95
C LYS A 315 -15.20 19.58 -2.15
N GLU A 316 -15.84 19.21 -3.24
CA GLU A 316 -17.23 19.58 -3.56
C GLU A 316 -18.27 18.63 -2.91
N ALA A 317 -17.85 17.55 -2.29
CA ALA A 317 -18.69 16.54 -1.66
C ALA A 317 -19.14 16.94 -0.22
N HIS A 318 -19.93 18.01 -0.07
CA HIS A 318 -20.38 18.53 1.23
C HIS A 318 -21.89 18.47 1.41
#